data_67c8eb2c30fd5ead388c6bc607128ba3
#
_entry.id   67c8eb2c30fd5ead388c6bc607128ba3
#
_cell.length_a   1.000
_cell.length_b   1.000
_cell.length_c   1.000
_cell.angle_alpha   90.00
_cell.angle_beta   90.00
_cell.angle_gamma   90.00
#
_symmetry.space_group_name_H-M   'P 1'
#
loop_
_entity.id
_entity.type
_entity.pdbx_description
1 polymer ?
#
loop_
_entity_poly.entity_id
_entity_poly.type
_entity_poly.pdbx_seq_one_letter_code
_entity_poly.pdbx_strand_id
1 'polypeptide(L)'
;MFIYQRSKKASENRLHDLWSIGVGGHINPCDGLNSETIANACKREIEEEVSFTNPKNIRFIGLINDDTTPVNSVHFGVVFHVILNDVSNFNPVDKSLSNGEFRNAATTVVSDINLEDWSVYVMRNYLRHIF
;
A
#
# COMPACT_ATOMS: atom_id res chain seq x y z
N MET A 1 1.02 3.15 -11.47
CA MET A 1 0.76 2.51 -10.16
C MET A 1 1.89 1.53 -9.87
N PHE A 2 2.50 1.63 -8.70
CA PHE A 2 3.46 0.62 -8.25
C PHE A 2 2.72 -0.65 -7.84
N ILE A 3 3.24 -1.81 -8.24
CA ILE A 3 2.72 -3.13 -7.88
C ILE A 3 3.91 -4.03 -7.57
N TYR A 4 3.77 -4.88 -6.57
CA TYR A 4 4.81 -5.83 -6.19
C TYR A 4 4.21 -7.13 -5.67
N GLN A 5 5.01 -8.18 -5.62
CA GLN A 5 4.65 -9.46 -5.07
C GLN A 5 5.20 -9.60 -3.65
N ARG A 6 4.35 -10.03 -2.71
CA ARG A 6 4.77 -10.33 -1.35
C ARG A 6 5.68 -11.55 -1.33
N SER A 7 6.94 -11.36 -0.96
CA SER A 7 7.88 -12.47 -0.89
C SER A 7 7.65 -13.36 0.35
N LYS A 8 8.19 -14.59 0.32
CA LYS A 8 8.18 -15.50 1.48
C LYS A 8 8.96 -14.98 2.70
N LYS A 9 9.66 -13.86 2.58
CA LYS A 9 10.33 -13.15 3.67
C LYS A 9 9.38 -12.22 4.44
N ALA A 10 8.18 -11.96 3.91
CA ALA A 10 7.15 -11.23 4.65
C ALA A 10 6.72 -12.04 5.88
N SER A 11 6.45 -11.35 6.98
CA SER A 11 6.05 -11.97 8.25
C SER A 11 4.72 -12.70 8.19
N GLU A 12 3.84 -12.32 7.26
CA GLU A 12 2.51 -12.90 7.09
C GLU A 12 2.47 -13.95 5.99
N ASN A 13 2.52 -15.23 6.37
CA ASN A 13 2.52 -16.36 5.45
C ASN A 13 1.32 -16.40 4.49
N ARG A 14 0.16 -15.93 4.92
CA ARG A 14 -1.08 -15.91 4.12
C ARG A 14 -1.01 -14.99 2.91
N LEU A 15 -0.12 -13.99 2.92
CA LEU A 15 0.08 -13.02 1.84
C LEU A 15 1.21 -13.42 0.88
N HIS A 16 1.91 -14.54 1.15
CA HIS A 16 2.98 -14.99 0.27
C HIS A 16 2.46 -15.22 -1.15
N ASP A 17 3.24 -14.75 -2.11
CA ASP A 17 2.96 -14.81 -3.55
C ASP A 17 1.74 -14.01 -4.03
N LEU A 18 1.00 -13.32 -3.13
CA LEU A 18 -0.02 -12.35 -3.54
C LEU A 18 0.64 -11.05 -4.00
N TRP A 19 -0.03 -10.39 -4.92
CA TRP A 19 0.36 -9.06 -5.38
C TRP A 19 -0.28 -7.98 -4.51
N SER A 20 0.44 -6.87 -4.32
CA SER A 20 -0.02 -5.69 -3.57
C SER A 20 0.28 -4.42 -4.35
N ILE A 21 -0.58 -3.43 -4.18
CA ILE A 21 -0.38 -2.06 -4.70
C ILE A 21 -0.08 -1.07 -3.59
N GLY A 22 -0.10 -1.49 -2.35
CA GLY A 22 0.10 -0.63 -1.18
C GLY A 22 1.28 -1.07 -0.35
N VAL A 23 2.00 -0.10 0.18
CA VAL A 23 2.99 -0.27 1.23
C VAL A 23 2.40 0.26 2.54
N GLY A 24 2.80 -0.29 3.68
CA GLY A 24 2.32 0.16 4.97
C GLY A 24 2.35 -0.90 6.06
N GLY A 25 2.01 -0.50 7.26
CA GLY A 25 2.00 -1.35 8.43
C GLY A 25 1.14 -0.78 9.56
N HIS A 26 1.47 -1.09 10.79
CA HIS A 26 0.68 -0.72 11.97
C HIS A 26 1.04 0.68 12.47
N ILE A 27 0.05 1.39 13.00
CA ILE A 27 0.29 2.59 13.81
C ILE A 27 0.89 2.13 15.14
N ASN A 28 2.02 2.69 15.51
CA ASN A 28 2.79 2.31 16.68
C ASN A 28 2.85 3.46 17.71
N PRO A 29 3.12 3.18 19.00
CA PRO A 29 3.27 4.24 20.00
C PRO A 29 4.34 5.28 19.66
N CYS A 30 5.37 4.93 18.92
CA CYS A 30 6.40 5.86 18.45
C CYS A 30 5.90 6.91 17.46
N ASP A 31 4.74 6.68 16.81
CA ASP A 31 4.13 7.63 15.88
C ASP A 31 3.45 8.81 16.62
N GLY A 32 3.35 8.71 17.94
CA GLY A 32 2.76 9.73 18.82
C GLY A 32 1.33 9.43 19.21
N LEU A 33 0.77 10.28 20.09
CA LEU A 33 -0.60 10.16 20.61
C LEU A 33 -1.32 11.52 20.46
N ASN A 34 -1.31 12.08 19.26
CA ASN A 34 -1.87 13.38 18.95
C ASN A 34 -2.48 13.41 17.53
N SER A 35 -2.85 14.59 17.05
CA SER A 35 -3.45 14.75 15.71
C SER A 35 -2.52 14.33 14.55
N GLU A 36 -1.22 14.26 14.76
CA GLU A 36 -0.24 13.91 13.73
C GLU A 36 0.07 12.40 13.66
N THR A 37 -0.43 11.60 14.60
CA THR A 37 -0.11 10.17 14.73
C THR A 37 -0.27 9.41 13.41
N ILE A 38 -1.39 9.59 12.71
CA ILE A 38 -1.66 8.88 11.45
C ILE A 38 -0.71 9.34 10.34
N ALA A 39 -0.42 10.63 10.26
CA ALA A 39 0.51 11.16 9.27
C ALA A 39 1.96 10.68 9.54
N ASN A 40 2.35 10.63 10.81
CA ASN A 40 3.66 10.12 11.22
C ASN A 40 3.81 8.63 10.90
N ALA A 41 2.79 7.82 11.20
CA ALA A 41 2.77 6.41 10.85
C ALA A 41 2.90 6.21 9.33
N CYS A 42 2.10 6.93 8.55
CA CYS A 42 2.18 6.88 7.08
C CYS A 42 3.58 7.19 6.57
N LYS A 43 4.20 8.26 7.08
CA LYS A 43 5.55 8.66 6.70
C LYS A 43 6.60 7.60 7.06
N ARG A 44 6.56 7.09 8.29
CA ARG A 44 7.48 6.07 8.77
C ARG A 44 7.39 4.79 7.93
N GLU A 45 6.18 4.28 7.69
CA GLU A 45 5.98 3.07 6.87
C GLU A 45 6.48 3.27 5.43
N ILE A 46 6.25 4.44 4.83
CA ILE A 46 6.80 4.74 3.51
C ILE A 46 8.33 4.66 3.54
N GLU A 47 8.98 5.31 4.52
CA GLU A 47 10.44 5.35 4.63
C GLU A 47 11.07 3.98 4.92
N GLU A 48 10.36 3.09 5.62
CA GLU A 48 10.80 1.74 5.91
C GLU A 48 10.72 0.82 4.68
N GLU A 49 9.73 1.00 3.83
CA GLU A 49 9.47 0.07 2.73
C GLU A 49 9.99 0.53 1.37
N VAL A 50 9.97 1.84 1.10
CA VAL A 50 10.36 2.40 -0.20
C VAL A 50 11.16 3.69 -0.06
N SER A 51 11.96 4.02 -1.08
CA SER A 51 12.61 5.32 -1.19
C SER A 51 12.22 6.00 -2.48
N PHE A 52 12.00 7.30 -2.42
CA PHE A 52 11.76 8.20 -3.56
C PHE A 52 12.04 9.64 -3.16
N THR A 53 12.17 10.51 -4.14
CA THR A 53 12.40 11.95 -3.91
C THR A 53 11.15 12.76 -4.17
N ASN A 54 10.87 13.72 -3.26
CA ASN A 54 9.87 14.77 -3.42
C ASN A 54 8.54 14.31 -4.05
N PRO A 55 7.67 13.64 -3.30
CA PRO A 55 6.36 13.29 -3.81
C PRO A 55 5.61 14.56 -4.21
N LYS A 56 4.86 14.51 -5.32
CA LYS A 56 4.01 15.60 -5.76
C LYS A 56 2.91 15.87 -4.74
N ASN A 57 2.35 14.81 -4.19
CA ASN A 57 1.27 14.89 -3.23
C ASN A 57 1.15 13.59 -2.44
N ILE A 58 0.73 13.70 -1.17
CA ILE A 58 0.28 12.61 -0.32
C ILE A 58 -1.09 13.02 0.20
N ARG A 59 -2.14 12.27 -0.12
CA ARG A 59 -3.50 12.62 0.28
C ARG A 59 -4.24 11.42 0.85
N PHE A 60 -5.00 11.66 1.88
CA PHE A 60 -5.98 10.71 2.39
C PHE A 60 -7.04 10.42 1.32
N ILE A 61 -7.39 9.16 1.10
CA ILE A 61 -8.35 8.75 0.07
C ILE A 61 -9.49 7.90 0.61
N GLY A 62 -9.36 7.33 1.80
CA GLY A 62 -10.43 6.55 2.37
C GLY A 62 -10.01 5.63 3.51
N LEU A 63 -10.99 4.87 3.95
CA LEU A 63 -10.87 3.89 5.01
C LEU A 63 -11.22 2.51 4.48
N ILE A 64 -10.56 1.49 5.01
CA ILE A 64 -10.91 0.08 4.79
C ILE A 64 -11.40 -0.49 6.12
N ASN A 65 -12.64 -0.94 6.11
CA ASN A 65 -13.25 -1.68 7.21
C ASN A 65 -13.94 -2.90 6.63
N ASP A 66 -13.42 -4.07 6.91
CA ASP A 66 -13.90 -5.34 6.36
C ASP A 66 -13.84 -6.41 7.46
N ASP A 67 -14.92 -7.15 7.63
CA ASP A 67 -15.05 -8.22 8.60
C ASP A 67 -15.27 -9.61 7.97
N THR A 68 -15.05 -9.71 6.66
CA THR A 68 -15.30 -10.95 5.91
C THR A 68 -14.31 -12.07 6.23
N THR A 69 -13.14 -11.73 6.78
CA THR A 69 -12.15 -12.71 7.24
C THR A 69 -11.73 -12.43 8.68
N PRO A 70 -11.26 -13.45 9.43
CA PRO A 70 -10.79 -13.26 10.82
C PRO A 70 -9.69 -12.20 10.95
N VAL A 71 -8.84 -12.05 9.94
CA VAL A 71 -7.76 -11.05 9.94
C VAL A 71 -8.32 -9.67 9.64
N ASN A 72 -9.15 -9.53 8.62
CA ASN A 72 -9.71 -8.24 8.25
C ASN A 72 -10.59 -7.68 9.38
N SER A 73 -11.32 -8.54 10.10
CA SER A 73 -12.22 -8.15 11.20
C SER A 73 -11.52 -7.48 12.39
N VAL A 74 -10.21 -7.64 12.54
CA VAL A 74 -9.41 -7.01 13.61
C VAL A 74 -8.51 -5.88 13.08
N HIS A 75 -8.65 -5.51 11.80
CA HIS A 75 -7.89 -4.44 11.19
C HIS A 75 -8.80 -3.33 10.66
N PHE A 76 -8.34 -2.11 10.81
CA PHE A 76 -8.98 -0.92 10.24
C PHE A 76 -7.91 -0.13 9.47
N GLY A 77 -8.13 0.06 8.18
CA GLY A 77 -7.17 0.70 7.30
C GLY A 77 -7.43 2.18 7.07
N VAL A 78 -6.38 2.98 7.14
CA VAL A 78 -6.37 4.37 6.69
C VAL A 78 -5.52 4.45 5.42
N VAL A 79 -6.12 4.83 4.32
CA VAL A 79 -5.49 4.73 3.00
C VAL A 79 -5.07 6.11 2.50
N PHE A 80 -3.80 6.20 2.11
CA PHE A 80 -3.23 7.39 1.46
C PHE A 80 -2.80 7.08 0.03
N HIS A 81 -2.97 8.04 -0.85
CA HIS A 81 -2.45 8.01 -2.20
C HIS A 81 -1.20 8.88 -2.30
N VAL A 82 -0.08 8.26 -2.60
CA VAL A 82 1.19 8.96 -2.84
C VAL A 82 1.37 9.13 -4.34
N ILE A 83 1.44 10.38 -4.80
CA ILE A 83 1.63 10.72 -6.20
C ILE A 83 3.08 11.18 -6.37
N LEU A 84 3.82 10.51 -7.23
CA LEU A 84 5.21 10.85 -7.55
C LEU A 84 5.27 11.77 -8.78
N ASN A 85 6.24 12.68 -8.78
CA ASN A 85 6.56 13.48 -9.97
C ASN A 85 7.29 12.65 -11.03
N ASP A 86 8.16 11.76 -10.55
CA ASP A 86 9.02 10.92 -11.35
C ASP A 86 9.24 9.58 -10.62
N VAL A 87 9.22 8.51 -11.37
CA VAL A 87 9.42 7.16 -10.86
C VAL A 87 10.85 6.66 -11.01
N SER A 88 11.73 7.41 -11.69
CA SER A 88 13.12 7.01 -11.94
C SER A 88 13.95 6.84 -10.68
N ASN A 89 13.61 7.58 -9.62
CA ASN A 89 14.28 7.51 -8.32
C ASN A 89 13.52 6.67 -7.27
N PHE A 90 12.51 5.93 -7.70
CA PHE A 90 11.78 5.05 -6.80
C PHE A 90 12.50 3.71 -6.65
N ASN A 91 12.73 3.30 -5.41
CA ASN A 91 13.35 2.02 -5.10
C ASN A 91 12.63 1.33 -3.93
N PRO A 92 12.25 0.05 -4.06
CA PRO A 92 11.89 -0.77 -2.91
C PRO A 92 13.11 -0.92 -1.97
N VAL A 93 12.90 -0.73 -0.69
CA VAL A 93 13.93 -0.87 0.37
C VAL A 93 13.72 -2.17 1.11
N ASP A 94 12.47 -2.49 1.45
CA ASP A 94 12.15 -3.74 2.13
C ASP A 94 12.26 -4.94 1.19
N LYS A 95 12.94 -6.00 1.68
CA LYS A 95 13.17 -7.24 0.94
C LYS A 95 11.91 -8.09 0.74
N SER A 96 10.82 -7.75 1.41
CA SER A 96 9.53 -8.39 1.22
C SER A 96 8.81 -7.94 -0.06
N LEU A 97 9.21 -6.79 -0.62
CA LEU A 97 8.69 -6.25 -1.87
C LEU A 97 9.45 -6.84 -3.06
N SER A 98 9.04 -8.00 -3.54
CA SER A 98 9.67 -8.66 -4.68
C SER A 98 8.93 -8.36 -5.99
N ASN A 99 9.64 -8.47 -7.11
CA ASN A 99 9.08 -8.28 -8.46
C ASN A 99 8.35 -6.94 -8.64
N GLY A 100 8.83 -5.88 -7.95
CA GLY A 100 8.20 -4.57 -7.99
C GLY A 100 8.33 -3.90 -9.35
N GLU A 101 7.22 -3.38 -9.87
CA GLU A 101 7.17 -2.65 -11.14
C GLU A 101 6.09 -1.58 -11.14
N PHE A 102 6.22 -0.60 -12.05
CA PHE A 102 5.16 0.35 -12.33
C PHE A 102 4.29 -0.11 -13.49
N ARG A 103 2.98 -0.19 -13.27
CA ARG A 103 1.96 -0.49 -14.29
C ARG A 103 1.01 0.67 -14.50
N ASN A 104 0.43 0.73 -15.68
CA ASN A 104 -0.67 1.66 -15.94
C ASN A 104 -1.93 1.16 -15.23
N ALA A 105 -2.43 1.95 -14.28
CA ALA A 105 -3.58 1.57 -13.48
C ALA A 105 -4.88 1.43 -14.32
N ALA A 106 -5.04 2.24 -15.35
CA ALA A 106 -6.23 2.21 -16.21
C ALA A 106 -6.34 0.91 -17.05
N THR A 107 -5.20 0.31 -17.40
CA THR A 107 -5.14 -0.91 -18.23
C THR A 107 -4.91 -2.18 -17.42
N THR A 108 -4.67 -2.06 -16.11
CA THR A 108 -4.47 -3.21 -15.24
C THR A 108 -5.81 -3.85 -14.89
N VAL A 109 -6.01 -5.08 -15.32
CA VAL A 109 -7.23 -5.85 -15.06
C VAL A 109 -7.08 -6.60 -13.74
N VAL A 110 -7.94 -6.31 -12.76
CA VAL A 110 -7.86 -6.88 -11.41
C VAL A 110 -7.98 -8.41 -11.41
N SER A 111 -8.79 -8.97 -12.32
CA SER A 111 -9.01 -10.42 -12.43
C SER A 111 -7.79 -11.20 -12.92
N ASP A 112 -6.83 -10.52 -13.56
CA ASP A 112 -5.66 -11.18 -14.15
C ASP A 112 -4.47 -11.26 -13.18
N ILE A 113 -4.65 -10.69 -11.99
CA ILE A 113 -3.60 -10.59 -10.96
C ILE A 113 -4.18 -11.10 -9.65
N ASN A 114 -3.46 -12.02 -9.00
CA ASN A 114 -3.82 -12.53 -7.68
C ASN A 114 -3.46 -11.49 -6.60
N LEU A 115 -4.33 -10.48 -6.45
CA LEU A 115 -4.15 -9.38 -5.50
C LEU A 115 -4.63 -9.77 -4.11
N GLU A 116 -3.99 -9.21 -3.09
CA GLU A 116 -4.51 -9.20 -1.73
C GLU A 116 -5.81 -8.37 -1.61
N ASP A 117 -6.63 -8.65 -0.62
CA ASP A 117 -7.98 -8.06 -0.48
C ASP A 117 -7.98 -6.54 -0.46
N TRP A 118 -7.11 -5.91 0.33
CA TRP A 118 -7.05 -4.45 0.44
C TRP A 118 -6.67 -3.79 -0.88
N SER A 119 -5.75 -4.40 -1.62
CA SER A 119 -5.40 -3.94 -2.97
C SER A 119 -6.58 -4.04 -3.94
N VAL A 120 -7.37 -5.12 -3.85
CA VAL A 120 -8.61 -5.26 -4.63
C VAL A 120 -9.60 -4.14 -4.30
N TYR A 121 -9.78 -3.82 -3.02
CA TYR A 121 -10.70 -2.76 -2.60
C TYR A 121 -10.27 -1.38 -3.13
N VAL A 122 -8.99 -1.05 -3.02
CA VAL A 122 -8.45 0.22 -3.54
C VAL A 122 -8.58 0.28 -5.06
N MET A 123 -8.22 -0.78 -5.77
CA MET A 123 -8.35 -0.83 -7.23
C MET A 123 -9.79 -0.64 -7.70
N ARG A 124 -10.75 -1.31 -7.07
CA ARG A 124 -12.15 -1.28 -7.48
C ARG A 124 -12.87 0.01 -7.13
N ASN A 125 -12.57 0.59 -5.98
CA ASN A 125 -13.37 1.69 -5.44
C ASN A 125 -12.71 3.06 -5.62
N TYR A 126 -11.41 3.12 -5.69
CA TYR A 126 -10.69 4.38 -5.82
C TYR A 126 -10.12 4.60 -7.22
N LEU A 127 -9.34 3.67 -7.73
CA LEU A 127 -8.63 3.89 -8.99
C LEU A 127 -9.57 3.93 -10.20
N ARG A 128 -10.73 3.29 -10.14
CA ARG A 128 -11.77 3.40 -11.19
C ARG A 128 -12.31 4.81 -11.40
N HIS A 129 -12.21 5.67 -10.40
CA HIS A 129 -12.75 7.02 -10.45
C HIS A 129 -11.71 8.08 -10.80
N ILE A 130 -10.44 7.69 -10.93
CA ILE A 130 -9.34 8.61 -11.26
C ILE A 130 -8.96 8.53 -12.74
N PHE A 131 -9.23 7.43 -13.40
CA PHE A 131 -8.89 7.15 -14.80
C PHE A 131 -10.18 6.89 -15.64
#